data_57f93ffdf1983797eb55bd748726d64c
#
_entry.id   57f93ffdf1983797eb55bd748726d64c
#
_cell.length_a   1.000
_cell.length_b   1.000
_cell.length_c   1.000
_cell.angle_alpha   90.00
_cell.angle_beta   90.00
_cell.angle_gamma   90.00
#
_symmetry.space_group_name_H-M   'P 1'
#
loop_
_entity.id
_entity.type
_entity.pdbx_description
1 polymer ?
#
loop_
_entity_poly.entity_id
_entity_poly.type
_entity_poly.pdbx_seq_one_letter_code
_entity_poly.pdbx_strand_id
1 'polypeptide(L)'
;MLDGIHKIHLIGIGGSGMRAIANILIQKGYDVSGSDVAESAVISKFRDMGATVHIGHNKEYVNGVDAIVRSTAIREDNPEIVAAKEQGITILHRSDIVKAVLDVTDGIAVAGAHGKTSTTSMIGQILVEANADPTVIIGGEVDYLKGSSCLGKGHFSVVEADESDGSFLKLRPHTIVITNIEDDHMDHYKTMDNLLNAFCEFVETLPEAGKAIVCGDNENIRYVMSRVKRTFITYGLENNNDYVAKNIHYVDSSLVYDVYHKGINISRISLRVPGEHNVLNSLAAFIVAHECCGVENRFITKALGKFIGAKRRFETKGHVGGVWVVDDYAHHPTEIKATLKAAKELEKHRVICVFQPHRYTRTSLLKDEFATAFTSADEIYMTDIYSSGEDPIAGIDGRTIPDAVEAATHKVVHYVPSVDDIPAVLAKIVRPNDLVITMGAGSINQYGPKLLAILEEGLQ
;
A
#
# COMPACT_ATOMS: atom_id res chain seq x y z
N MET A 1 25.40 0.92 8.69
CA MET A 1 23.96 0.71 8.83
C MET A 1 23.67 -0.20 10.03
N LEU A 2 24.19 -1.41 10.07
CA LEU A 2 24.06 -2.31 11.22
C LEU A 2 25.47 -2.69 11.69
N ASP A 3 25.94 -2.02 12.75
CA ASP A 3 27.34 -2.18 13.21
C ASP A 3 27.55 -3.57 13.81
N GLY A 4 28.63 -4.25 13.38
CA GLY A 4 29.01 -5.57 13.87
C GLY A 4 28.15 -6.73 13.37
N ILE A 5 27.16 -6.50 12.50
CA ILE A 5 26.32 -7.52 11.90
C ILE A 5 26.75 -7.74 10.44
N HIS A 6 26.99 -8.96 10.05
CA HIS A 6 27.38 -9.37 8.70
C HIS A 6 26.46 -10.42 8.12
N LYS A 7 26.00 -11.39 8.93
CA LYS A 7 25.13 -12.48 8.55
C LYS A 7 23.74 -12.30 9.15
N ILE A 8 22.73 -12.21 8.29
CA ILE A 8 21.36 -11.90 8.71
C ILE A 8 20.39 -12.95 8.17
N HIS A 9 19.55 -13.49 9.04
CA HIS A 9 18.48 -14.40 8.66
C HIS A 9 17.11 -13.73 8.75
N LEU A 10 16.32 -13.78 7.67
CA LEU A 10 14.98 -13.16 7.61
C LEU A 10 13.89 -14.23 7.68
N ILE A 11 13.06 -14.19 8.72
CA ILE A 11 11.93 -15.11 8.88
C ILE A 11 10.71 -14.56 8.12
N GLY A 12 10.15 -15.35 7.19
CA GLY A 12 9.09 -14.91 6.28
C GLY A 12 9.61 -13.95 5.20
N ILE A 13 10.77 -14.28 4.61
CA ILE A 13 11.52 -13.41 3.67
C ILE A 13 10.70 -12.98 2.42
N GLY A 14 9.73 -13.80 1.98
CA GLY A 14 8.87 -13.50 0.83
C GLY A 14 7.69 -12.58 1.15
N GLY A 15 7.43 -12.28 2.43
CA GLY A 15 6.35 -11.37 2.84
C GLY A 15 6.53 -9.94 2.31
N SER A 16 5.44 -9.21 2.06
CA SER A 16 5.47 -7.90 1.37
C SER A 16 6.45 -6.89 1.98
N GLY A 17 6.46 -6.72 3.30
CA GLY A 17 7.40 -5.84 3.97
C GLY A 17 8.81 -6.41 4.09
N MET A 18 8.93 -7.76 4.24
CA MET A 18 10.22 -8.43 4.41
C MET A 18 11.03 -8.46 3.12
N ARG A 19 10.40 -8.70 1.96
CA ARG A 19 11.09 -8.76 0.66
C ARG A 19 11.76 -7.44 0.28
N ALA A 20 11.17 -6.30 0.67
CA ALA A 20 11.76 -5.00 0.39
C ALA A 20 13.08 -4.80 1.15
N ILE A 21 13.11 -5.14 2.45
CA ILE A 21 14.31 -5.05 3.27
C ILE A 21 15.33 -6.13 2.92
N ALA A 22 14.91 -7.35 2.57
CA ALA A 22 15.81 -8.40 2.09
C ALA A 22 16.61 -7.93 0.86
N ASN A 23 15.92 -7.33 -0.13
CA ASN A 23 16.55 -6.77 -1.30
C ASN A 23 17.59 -5.67 -0.97
N ILE A 24 17.26 -4.76 -0.03
CA ILE A 24 18.20 -3.73 0.44
C ILE A 24 19.42 -4.34 1.11
N LEU A 25 19.23 -5.32 1.99
CA LEU A 25 20.33 -5.98 2.70
C LEU A 25 21.28 -6.72 1.73
N ILE A 26 20.72 -7.47 0.77
CA ILE A 26 21.51 -8.16 -0.26
C ILE A 26 22.30 -7.14 -1.10
N GLN A 27 21.67 -6.06 -1.58
CA GLN A 27 22.36 -5.02 -2.36
C GLN A 27 23.42 -4.29 -1.55
N LYS A 28 23.24 -4.19 -0.22
CA LYS A 28 24.22 -3.59 0.69
C LYS A 28 25.43 -4.51 0.98
N GLY A 29 25.36 -5.78 0.56
CA GLY A 29 26.45 -6.76 0.70
C GLY A 29 26.42 -7.55 2.00
N TYR A 30 25.28 -7.62 2.72
CA TYR A 30 25.12 -8.55 3.84
C TYR A 30 25.00 -9.99 3.31
N ASP A 31 25.52 -10.95 4.09
CA ASP A 31 25.28 -12.38 3.90
C ASP A 31 23.85 -12.68 4.38
N VAL A 32 22.92 -12.80 3.42
CA VAL A 32 21.49 -12.91 3.70
C VAL A 32 21.04 -14.36 3.56
N SER A 33 20.43 -14.87 4.61
CA SER A 33 19.63 -16.09 4.57
C SER A 33 18.19 -15.81 4.97
N GLY A 34 17.29 -16.77 4.73
CA GLY A 34 15.91 -16.62 5.16
C GLY A 34 15.10 -17.89 5.04
N SER A 35 13.89 -17.84 5.60
CA SER A 35 12.88 -18.90 5.55
C SER A 35 11.53 -18.36 5.11
N ASP A 36 10.72 -19.19 4.46
CA ASP A 36 9.32 -18.89 4.16
C ASP A 36 8.48 -20.18 4.14
N VAL A 37 7.18 -20.08 4.30
CA VAL A 37 6.26 -21.22 4.31
C VAL A 37 6.04 -21.82 2.94
N ALA A 38 6.23 -21.05 1.85
CA ALA A 38 5.95 -21.47 0.49
C ALA A 38 6.97 -20.93 -0.52
N GLU A 39 7.19 -21.69 -1.59
CA GLU A 39 7.98 -21.24 -2.74
C GLU A 39 7.28 -20.12 -3.50
N SER A 40 8.05 -19.16 -4.04
CA SER A 40 7.54 -18.06 -4.84
C SER A 40 8.59 -17.52 -5.79
N ALA A 41 8.16 -16.78 -6.83
CA ALA A 41 9.07 -16.13 -7.77
C ALA A 41 10.03 -15.14 -7.06
N VAL A 42 9.60 -14.53 -5.97
CA VAL A 42 10.44 -13.63 -5.16
C VAL A 42 11.55 -14.40 -4.46
N ILE A 43 11.26 -15.59 -3.92
CA ILE A 43 12.27 -16.46 -3.28
C ILE A 43 13.30 -16.93 -4.30
N SER A 44 12.86 -17.37 -5.48
CA SER A 44 13.77 -17.73 -6.59
C SER A 44 14.70 -16.58 -6.95
N LYS A 45 14.15 -15.36 -7.09
CA LYS A 45 14.92 -14.15 -7.35
C LYS A 45 15.99 -13.89 -6.27
N PHE A 46 15.67 -14.07 -4.99
CA PHE A 46 16.64 -13.88 -3.90
C PHE A 46 17.78 -14.92 -3.95
N ARG A 47 17.47 -16.18 -4.28
CA ARG A 47 18.51 -17.19 -4.51
C ARG A 47 19.42 -16.81 -5.68
N ASP A 48 18.87 -16.31 -6.78
CA ASP A 48 19.65 -15.80 -7.93
C ASP A 48 20.54 -14.61 -7.54
N MET A 49 20.14 -13.82 -6.54
CA MET A 49 20.93 -12.72 -6.00
C MET A 49 21.97 -13.19 -4.94
N GLY A 50 22.03 -14.48 -4.63
CA GLY A 50 23.04 -15.05 -3.74
C GLY A 50 22.52 -15.30 -2.30
N ALA A 51 21.25 -15.08 -2.00
CA ALA A 51 20.70 -15.40 -0.68
C ALA A 51 20.41 -16.90 -0.52
N THR A 52 20.61 -17.43 0.68
CA THR A 52 20.21 -18.80 1.02
C THR A 52 18.80 -18.81 1.58
N VAL A 53 17.81 -19.35 0.82
CA VAL A 53 16.42 -19.36 1.27
C VAL A 53 15.88 -20.78 1.40
N HIS A 54 15.32 -21.06 2.58
CA HIS A 54 14.72 -22.34 2.98
C HIS A 54 13.20 -22.27 2.91
N ILE A 55 12.55 -23.40 2.60
CA ILE A 55 11.10 -23.55 2.68
C ILE A 55 10.76 -24.33 3.95
N GLY A 56 9.81 -23.80 4.71
CA GLY A 56 9.51 -24.22 6.08
C GLY A 56 10.38 -23.50 7.11
N HIS A 57 10.12 -23.76 8.39
CA HIS A 57 10.85 -23.19 9.52
C HIS A 57 11.61 -24.26 10.28
N ASN A 58 12.90 -24.01 10.60
CA ASN A 58 13.73 -24.93 11.37
C ASN A 58 14.72 -24.15 12.24
N LYS A 59 14.86 -24.59 13.51
CA LYS A 59 15.81 -24.01 14.48
C LYS A 59 17.26 -23.95 13.99
N GLU A 60 17.64 -24.86 13.07
CA GLU A 60 19.02 -24.94 12.57
C GLU A 60 19.36 -23.81 11.58
N TYR A 61 18.35 -23.14 10.99
CA TYR A 61 18.58 -22.07 10.01
C TYR A 61 19.20 -20.79 10.60
N VAL A 62 19.14 -20.64 11.92
CA VAL A 62 19.73 -19.49 12.63
C VAL A 62 21.14 -19.76 13.16
N ASN A 63 21.71 -20.95 12.93
CA ASN A 63 23.04 -21.27 13.41
C ASN A 63 24.11 -20.45 12.69
N GLY A 64 24.90 -19.70 13.47
CA GLY A 64 26.04 -18.93 12.96
C GLY A 64 25.64 -17.62 12.27
N VAL A 65 24.41 -17.12 12.46
CA VAL A 65 24.03 -15.77 12.05
C VAL A 65 24.24 -14.76 13.18
N ASP A 66 24.50 -13.51 12.84
CA ASP A 66 24.70 -12.44 13.82
C ASP A 66 23.36 -11.87 14.31
N ALA A 67 22.36 -11.86 13.43
CA ALA A 67 21.01 -11.39 13.74
C ALA A 67 19.93 -12.12 12.95
N ILE A 68 18.74 -12.18 13.52
CA ILE A 68 17.52 -12.52 12.79
C ILE A 68 16.64 -11.28 12.64
N VAL A 69 15.88 -11.21 11.54
CA VAL A 69 14.87 -10.16 11.29
C VAL A 69 13.51 -10.80 11.15
N ARG A 70 12.53 -10.26 11.84
CA ARG A 70 11.13 -10.72 11.77
C ARG A 70 10.15 -9.56 11.61
N SER A 71 8.93 -9.87 11.20
CA SER A 71 7.76 -8.98 11.33
C SER A 71 6.88 -9.44 12.50
N THR A 72 5.91 -8.61 12.87
CA THR A 72 4.87 -8.93 13.87
C THR A 72 4.00 -10.13 13.48
N ALA A 73 3.91 -10.47 12.19
CA ALA A 73 3.17 -11.63 11.70
C ALA A 73 3.81 -12.98 12.13
N ILE A 74 5.09 -12.97 12.50
CA ILE A 74 5.79 -14.19 12.94
C ILE A 74 5.55 -14.39 14.44
N ARG A 75 4.97 -15.54 14.80
CA ARG A 75 4.60 -15.89 16.18
C ARG A 75 5.84 -16.12 17.03
N GLU A 76 5.72 -15.86 18.33
CA GLU A 76 6.81 -16.06 19.31
C GLU A 76 7.24 -17.51 19.49
N ASP A 77 6.37 -18.48 19.15
CA ASP A 77 6.62 -19.92 19.20
C ASP A 77 7.30 -20.47 17.92
N ASN A 78 7.62 -19.60 16.94
CA ASN A 78 8.36 -20.01 15.75
C ASN A 78 9.73 -20.61 16.15
N PRO A 79 10.10 -21.80 15.63
CA PRO A 79 11.32 -22.51 16.05
C PRO A 79 12.61 -21.70 15.84
N GLU A 80 12.64 -20.81 14.85
CA GLU A 80 13.80 -19.96 14.57
C GLU A 80 13.91 -18.83 15.61
N ILE A 81 12.77 -18.25 16.05
CA ILE A 81 12.76 -17.25 17.14
C ILE A 81 13.19 -17.88 18.46
N VAL A 82 12.65 -19.07 18.76
CA VAL A 82 13.01 -19.80 20.00
C VAL A 82 14.51 -20.09 20.01
N ALA A 83 15.04 -20.66 18.92
CA ALA A 83 16.45 -20.96 18.81
C ALA A 83 17.35 -19.72 18.88
N ALA A 84 16.95 -18.60 18.28
CA ALA A 84 17.69 -17.35 18.36
C ALA A 84 17.77 -16.83 19.81
N LYS A 85 16.66 -16.91 20.58
CA LYS A 85 16.63 -16.55 22.00
C LYS A 85 17.56 -17.45 22.84
N GLU A 86 17.52 -18.75 22.60
CA GLU A 86 18.38 -19.74 23.31
C GLU A 86 19.86 -19.51 23.03
N GLN A 87 20.20 -19.11 21.81
CA GLN A 87 21.61 -18.87 21.40
C GLN A 87 22.07 -17.45 21.67
N GLY A 88 21.21 -16.54 22.17
CA GLY A 88 21.54 -15.14 22.41
C GLY A 88 21.77 -14.32 21.12
N ILE A 89 21.20 -14.74 19.98
CA ILE A 89 21.27 -14.06 18.69
C ILE A 89 20.42 -12.80 18.74
N THR A 90 20.91 -11.71 18.17
CA THR A 90 20.16 -10.44 18.09
C THR A 90 18.87 -10.61 17.29
N ILE A 91 17.74 -10.24 17.88
CA ILE A 91 16.43 -10.26 17.21
C ILE A 91 16.05 -8.84 16.84
N LEU A 92 15.96 -8.57 15.54
CA LEU A 92 15.55 -7.28 14.96
C LEU A 92 14.14 -7.37 14.42
N HIS A 93 13.40 -6.28 14.55
CA HIS A 93 12.15 -6.09 13.83
C HIS A 93 12.43 -5.50 12.43
N ARG A 94 11.58 -5.75 11.45
CA ARG A 94 11.72 -5.17 10.09
C ARG A 94 11.87 -3.64 10.11
N SER A 95 11.21 -2.95 11.05
CA SER A 95 11.32 -1.50 11.22
C SER A 95 12.69 -1.03 11.68
N ASP A 96 13.48 -1.90 12.33
CA ASP A 96 14.85 -1.54 12.75
C ASP A 96 15.77 -1.42 11.52
N ILE A 97 15.52 -2.22 10.46
CA ILE A 97 16.22 -2.09 9.17
C ILE A 97 15.80 -0.81 8.45
N VAL A 98 14.50 -0.52 8.40
CA VAL A 98 13.98 0.73 7.81
C VAL A 98 14.56 1.95 8.53
N LYS A 99 14.58 1.92 9.88
CA LYS A 99 15.22 2.96 10.69
C LYS A 99 16.69 3.13 10.33
N ALA A 100 17.45 2.04 10.22
CA ALA A 100 18.86 2.10 9.87
C ALA A 100 19.13 2.70 8.48
N VAL A 101 18.17 2.61 7.53
CA VAL A 101 18.22 3.31 6.24
C VAL A 101 17.99 4.82 6.44
N LEU A 102 16.95 5.19 7.20
CA LEU A 102 16.60 6.59 7.46
C LEU A 102 17.69 7.33 8.24
N ASP A 103 18.36 6.67 9.20
CA ASP A 103 19.40 7.27 10.06
C ASP A 103 20.64 7.77 9.27
N VAL A 104 20.83 7.32 8.04
CA VAL A 104 22.02 7.66 7.21
C VAL A 104 21.66 8.47 5.95
N THR A 105 20.44 8.95 5.85
CA THR A 105 19.93 9.69 4.69
C THR A 105 18.99 10.82 5.11
N ASP A 106 18.67 11.73 4.19
CA ASP A 106 17.56 12.66 4.34
C ASP A 106 16.24 11.88 4.15
N GLY A 107 15.82 11.23 5.24
CA GLY A 107 14.73 10.25 5.23
C GLY A 107 13.36 10.88 5.11
N ILE A 108 12.52 10.33 4.23
CA ILE A 108 11.12 10.68 4.01
C ILE A 108 10.28 9.46 4.39
N ALA A 109 9.38 9.61 5.36
CA ALA A 109 8.49 8.54 5.81
C ALA A 109 7.03 8.89 5.51
N VAL A 110 6.32 7.98 4.85
CA VAL A 110 4.91 8.16 4.47
C VAL A 110 4.03 7.25 5.32
N ALA A 111 3.19 7.85 6.16
CA ALA A 111 2.22 7.17 7.03
C ALA A 111 0.78 7.55 6.69
N GLY A 112 -0.17 6.85 7.31
CA GLY A 112 -1.61 7.08 7.18
C GLY A 112 -2.35 5.80 6.81
N ALA A 113 -3.65 5.73 7.07
CA ALA A 113 -4.45 4.53 6.83
C ALA A 113 -4.40 4.10 5.35
N HIS A 114 -4.61 5.04 4.42
CA HIS A 114 -4.68 4.80 2.98
C HIS A 114 -3.73 5.70 2.19
N GLY A 115 -3.33 5.26 0.98
CA GLY A 115 -2.51 6.04 0.06
C GLY A 115 -0.99 5.98 0.29
N LYS A 116 -0.49 5.34 1.35
CA LYS A 116 0.94 5.18 1.66
C LYS A 116 1.75 4.70 0.45
N THR A 117 1.41 3.53 -0.07
CA THR A 117 2.10 2.88 -1.20
C THR A 117 2.17 3.78 -2.44
N SER A 118 1.03 4.37 -2.82
CA SER A 118 0.95 5.25 -3.99
C SER A 118 1.80 6.51 -3.81
N THR A 119 1.69 7.17 -2.65
CA THR A 119 2.46 8.39 -2.34
C THR A 119 3.95 8.12 -2.29
N THR A 120 4.38 7.05 -1.58
CA THR A 120 5.80 6.63 -1.52
C THR A 120 6.34 6.32 -2.91
N SER A 121 5.54 5.62 -3.73
CA SER A 121 5.92 5.28 -5.10
C SER A 121 6.06 6.51 -5.99
N MET A 122 5.14 7.47 -5.89
CA MET A 122 5.19 8.73 -6.64
C MET A 122 6.41 9.56 -6.25
N ILE A 123 6.71 9.71 -4.96
CA ILE A 123 7.91 10.41 -4.47
C ILE A 123 9.17 9.73 -5.02
N GLY A 124 9.27 8.40 -4.86
CA GLY A 124 10.40 7.63 -5.37
C GLY A 124 10.60 7.79 -6.87
N GLN A 125 9.52 7.74 -7.67
CA GLN A 125 9.58 7.95 -9.12
C GLN A 125 10.03 9.36 -9.50
N ILE A 126 9.58 10.38 -8.77
CA ILE A 126 10.01 11.77 -9.00
C ILE A 126 11.52 11.90 -8.75
N LEU A 127 12.02 11.35 -7.64
CA LEU A 127 13.45 11.42 -7.31
C LEU A 127 14.31 10.65 -8.31
N VAL A 128 13.84 9.50 -8.81
CA VAL A 128 14.50 8.75 -9.90
C VAL A 128 14.51 9.57 -11.19
N GLU A 129 13.40 10.17 -11.59
CA GLU A 129 13.32 11.03 -12.80
C GLU A 129 14.22 12.27 -12.69
N ALA A 130 14.42 12.79 -11.47
CA ALA A 130 15.34 13.89 -11.17
C ALA A 130 16.80 13.46 -11.06
N ASN A 131 17.14 12.19 -11.29
CA ASN A 131 18.47 11.59 -11.13
C ASN A 131 19.06 11.75 -9.71
N ALA A 132 18.21 11.76 -8.69
CA ALA A 132 18.63 11.88 -7.30
C ALA A 132 19.14 10.55 -6.70
N ASP A 133 19.03 9.43 -7.43
CA ASP A 133 19.45 8.08 -7.03
C ASP A 133 19.02 7.70 -5.60
N PRO A 134 17.68 7.73 -5.30
CA PRO A 134 17.17 7.53 -3.95
C PRO A 134 17.21 6.06 -3.51
N THR A 135 17.29 5.83 -2.19
CA THR A 135 16.87 4.54 -1.62
C THR A 135 15.36 4.56 -1.44
N VAL A 136 14.65 3.54 -1.94
CA VAL A 136 13.18 3.46 -1.88
C VAL A 136 12.75 2.13 -1.28
N ILE A 137 11.82 2.16 -0.31
CA ILE A 137 11.23 0.98 0.33
C ILE A 137 9.70 1.14 0.32
N ILE A 138 9.01 0.28 -0.43
CA ILE A 138 7.56 0.33 -0.65
C ILE A 138 6.93 -0.99 -0.20
N GLY A 139 5.73 -0.97 0.35
CA GLY A 139 4.97 -2.19 0.69
C GLY A 139 4.42 -2.96 -0.52
N GLY A 140 4.28 -2.29 -1.67
CA GLY A 140 3.85 -2.85 -2.96
C GLY A 140 4.98 -2.96 -3.98
N GLU A 141 4.68 -3.48 -5.16
CA GLU A 141 5.62 -3.53 -6.29
C GLU A 141 5.31 -2.42 -7.30
N VAL A 142 6.35 -1.85 -7.90
CA VAL A 142 6.24 -0.83 -8.95
C VAL A 142 7.18 -1.13 -10.11
N ASP A 143 6.74 -0.82 -11.32
CA ASP A 143 7.48 -1.21 -12.53
C ASP A 143 8.82 -0.48 -12.64
N TYR A 144 8.91 0.79 -12.26
CA TYR A 144 10.16 1.56 -12.37
C TYR A 144 11.29 1.04 -11.45
N LEU A 145 10.95 0.34 -10.35
CA LEU A 145 11.92 -0.34 -9.47
C LEU A 145 12.11 -1.82 -9.84
N LYS A 146 11.25 -2.39 -10.70
CA LYS A 146 11.16 -3.83 -10.97
C LYS A 146 10.99 -4.65 -9.69
N GLY A 147 10.26 -4.10 -8.72
CA GLY A 147 10.04 -4.68 -7.39
C GLY A 147 9.52 -3.66 -6.39
N SER A 148 9.80 -3.90 -5.10
CA SER A 148 9.30 -3.10 -3.97
C SER A 148 10.37 -2.22 -3.33
N SER A 149 11.62 -2.27 -3.79
CA SER A 149 12.69 -1.44 -3.23
C SER A 149 13.88 -1.32 -4.17
N CYS A 150 14.67 -0.27 -3.97
CA CYS A 150 16.01 -0.12 -4.53
C CYS A 150 16.92 0.56 -3.50
N LEU A 151 18.21 0.21 -3.55
CA LEU A 151 19.26 0.87 -2.81
C LEU A 151 19.91 1.91 -3.72
N GLY A 152 19.73 3.19 -3.42
CA GLY A 152 20.40 4.30 -4.09
C GLY A 152 21.69 4.73 -3.37
N LYS A 153 22.47 5.57 -4.04
CA LYS A 153 23.67 6.21 -3.51
C LYS A 153 23.45 7.70 -3.21
N GLY A 154 22.26 8.22 -3.51
CA GLY A 154 21.88 9.60 -3.26
C GLY A 154 21.58 9.87 -1.79
N HIS A 155 21.32 11.14 -1.48
CA HIS A 155 21.06 11.60 -0.11
C HIS A 155 19.68 11.21 0.42
N PHE A 156 18.69 10.95 -0.47
CA PHE A 156 17.32 10.73 -0.07
C PHE A 156 16.98 9.26 0.11
N SER A 157 16.18 8.97 1.12
CA SER A 157 15.44 7.72 1.21
C SER A 157 13.94 7.98 1.37
N VAL A 158 13.12 7.15 0.74
CA VAL A 158 11.66 7.22 0.82
C VAL A 158 11.12 5.87 1.28
N VAL A 159 10.40 5.85 2.39
CA VAL A 159 9.91 4.62 2.99
C VAL A 159 8.44 4.72 3.37
N GLU A 160 7.72 3.61 3.30
CA GLU A 160 6.44 3.47 3.98
C GLU A 160 6.66 3.29 5.48
N ALA A 161 5.96 4.10 6.27
CA ALA A 161 5.90 4.01 7.73
C ALA A 161 4.61 3.28 8.10
N ASP A 162 4.75 2.05 8.59
CA ASP A 162 3.61 1.19 8.92
C ASP A 162 3.16 1.46 10.35
N GLU A 163 1.95 2.00 10.49
CA GLU A 163 1.31 2.29 11.77
C GLU A 163 0.65 1.06 12.40
N SER A 164 0.42 -0.02 11.64
CA SER A 164 -0.43 -1.15 12.04
C SER A 164 -0.03 -1.85 13.36
N ASP A 165 1.25 -1.79 13.70
CA ASP A 165 1.82 -2.41 14.91
C ASP A 165 2.58 -1.39 15.79
N GLY A 166 2.43 -0.09 15.50
CA GLY A 166 3.14 0.99 16.20
C GLY A 166 4.64 1.07 15.90
N SER A 167 5.17 0.23 15.02
CA SER A 167 6.60 0.20 14.72
C SER A 167 7.12 1.45 14.02
N PHE A 168 6.25 2.23 13.39
CA PHE A 168 6.59 3.53 12.77
C PHE A 168 7.15 4.54 13.80
N LEU A 169 6.79 4.41 15.09
CA LEU A 169 7.31 5.25 16.17
C LEU A 169 8.83 5.12 16.40
N LYS A 170 9.45 4.05 15.90
CA LYS A 170 10.90 3.88 15.94
C LYS A 170 11.65 4.74 14.92
N LEU A 171 10.96 5.17 13.87
CA LEU A 171 11.56 5.88 12.74
C LEU A 171 11.93 7.32 13.14
N ARG A 172 12.99 7.86 12.52
CA ARG A 172 13.50 9.22 12.74
C ARG A 172 13.72 9.90 11.38
N PRO A 173 12.65 10.17 10.62
CA PRO A 173 12.75 10.82 9.32
C PRO A 173 13.02 12.32 9.45
N HIS A 174 13.49 12.95 8.37
CA HIS A 174 13.58 14.41 8.25
C HIS A 174 12.28 15.00 7.69
N THR A 175 11.52 14.20 6.96
CA THR A 175 10.22 14.58 6.42
C THR A 175 9.20 13.48 6.69
N ILE A 176 8.04 13.86 7.22
CA ILE A 176 6.89 12.97 7.40
C ILE A 176 5.79 13.39 6.42
N VAL A 177 5.16 12.42 5.79
CA VAL A 177 3.89 12.60 5.07
C VAL A 177 2.81 11.84 5.82
N ILE A 178 1.66 12.50 6.11
CA ILE A 178 0.47 11.82 6.65
C ILE A 178 -0.67 12.04 5.66
N THR A 179 -1.10 10.95 5.04
CA THR A 179 -2.12 11.00 3.99
C THR A 179 -3.53 11.16 4.56
N ASN A 180 -3.85 10.40 5.58
CA ASN A 180 -5.12 10.42 6.33
C ASN A 180 -4.95 9.62 7.63
N ILE A 181 -5.85 9.83 8.58
CA ILE A 181 -5.95 9.04 9.82
C ILE A 181 -7.40 8.62 9.95
N GLU A 182 -7.65 7.31 9.90
CA GLU A 182 -8.95 6.68 10.03
C GLU A 182 -8.89 5.57 11.09
N ASP A 183 -10.02 5.02 11.48
CA ASP A 183 -10.17 3.98 12.51
C ASP A 183 -9.75 2.59 12.00
N ASP A 184 -8.56 2.50 11.42
CA ASP A 184 -7.93 1.23 11.06
C ASP A 184 -7.02 0.73 12.20
N HIS A 185 -6.73 -0.56 12.21
CA HIS A 185 -5.85 -1.21 13.20
C HIS A 185 -6.33 -1.09 14.67
N MET A 186 -7.65 -1.08 14.89
CA MET A 186 -8.24 -1.02 16.23
C MET A 186 -7.97 -2.27 17.07
N ASP A 187 -7.58 -3.37 16.45
CA ASP A 187 -7.04 -4.56 17.13
C ASP A 187 -5.73 -4.25 17.89
N HIS A 188 -4.91 -3.32 17.38
CA HIS A 188 -3.69 -2.82 18.04
C HIS A 188 -3.98 -1.64 18.97
N TYR A 189 -4.56 -0.56 18.46
CA TYR A 189 -4.71 0.71 19.19
C TYR A 189 -5.85 0.72 20.20
N LYS A 190 -6.88 -0.11 20.05
CA LYS A 190 -8.08 -0.22 20.90
C LYS A 190 -9.04 0.97 20.83
N THR A 191 -8.54 2.17 20.73
CA THR A 191 -9.34 3.41 20.64
C THR A 191 -8.74 4.39 19.64
N MET A 192 -9.59 5.25 19.07
CA MET A 192 -9.15 6.31 18.17
C MET A 192 -8.18 7.28 18.87
N ASP A 193 -8.38 7.57 20.15
CA ASP A 193 -7.49 8.44 20.93
C ASP A 193 -6.06 7.88 21.01
N ASN A 194 -5.90 6.56 21.18
CA ASN A 194 -4.58 5.93 21.18
C ASN A 194 -3.91 6.04 19.81
N LEU A 195 -4.66 5.85 18.73
CA LEU A 195 -4.16 6.03 17.38
C LEU A 195 -3.71 7.47 17.13
N LEU A 196 -4.53 8.45 17.49
CA LEU A 196 -4.21 9.89 17.37
C LEU A 196 -2.98 10.28 18.21
N ASN A 197 -2.85 9.75 19.42
CA ASN A 197 -1.66 9.96 20.25
C ASN A 197 -0.41 9.37 19.62
N ALA A 198 -0.49 8.17 18.99
CA ALA A 198 0.63 7.58 18.27
C ALA A 198 1.06 8.45 17.06
N PHE A 199 0.11 9.04 16.32
CA PHE A 199 0.45 9.98 15.25
C PHE A 199 1.06 11.28 15.80
N CYS A 200 0.61 11.80 16.95
CA CYS A 200 1.27 12.92 17.62
C CYS A 200 2.72 12.58 17.97
N GLU A 201 2.94 11.42 18.61
CA GLU A 201 4.29 10.93 18.95
C GLU A 201 5.16 10.76 17.70
N PHE A 202 4.60 10.22 16.62
CA PHE A 202 5.31 10.07 15.35
C PHE A 202 5.78 11.41 14.78
N VAL A 203 4.92 12.42 14.75
CA VAL A 203 5.30 13.77 14.30
C VAL A 203 6.37 14.38 15.21
N GLU A 204 6.35 14.10 16.51
CA GLU A 204 7.36 14.56 17.45
C GLU A 204 8.75 13.93 17.22
N THR A 205 8.84 12.80 16.48
CA THR A 205 10.13 12.21 16.09
C THR A 205 10.91 13.07 15.11
N LEU A 206 10.28 14.04 14.44
CA LEU A 206 10.94 14.96 13.52
C LEU A 206 12.03 15.78 14.23
N PRO A 207 13.19 16.01 13.60
CA PRO A 207 14.14 17.01 14.08
C PRO A 207 13.53 18.42 14.04
N GLU A 208 14.16 19.39 14.69
CA GLU A 208 13.66 20.77 14.76
C GLU A 208 13.42 21.39 13.38
N ALA A 209 14.31 21.14 12.42
CA ALA A 209 14.19 21.59 11.03
C ALA A 209 13.31 20.67 10.14
N GLY A 210 12.77 19.58 10.69
CA GLY A 210 11.96 18.63 9.97
C GLY A 210 10.59 19.20 9.59
N LYS A 211 9.98 18.62 8.56
CA LYS A 211 8.67 19.06 8.03
C LYS A 211 7.67 17.90 8.03
N ALA A 212 6.42 18.20 8.41
CA ALA A 212 5.29 17.30 8.26
C ALA A 212 4.38 17.82 7.12
N ILE A 213 4.26 17.03 6.05
CA ILE A 213 3.35 17.29 4.93
C ILE A 213 2.07 16.50 5.18
N VAL A 214 0.94 17.20 5.37
CA VAL A 214 -0.27 16.57 5.89
C VAL A 214 -1.52 16.97 5.11
N CYS A 215 -2.45 16.02 4.92
CA CYS A 215 -3.74 16.31 4.31
C CYS A 215 -4.64 17.08 5.28
N GLY A 216 -4.72 18.41 5.09
CA GLY A 216 -5.49 19.28 5.97
C GLY A 216 -7.01 19.16 5.80
N ASP A 217 -7.50 18.41 4.81
CA ASP A 217 -8.93 18.10 4.66
C ASP A 217 -9.39 17.02 5.67
N ASN A 218 -8.46 16.28 6.28
CA ASN A 218 -8.76 15.24 7.27
C ASN A 218 -8.84 15.82 8.68
N GLU A 219 -9.98 15.66 9.36
CA GLU A 219 -10.23 16.23 10.71
C GLU A 219 -9.28 15.65 11.77
N ASN A 220 -8.97 14.36 11.71
CA ASN A 220 -8.08 13.69 12.63
C ASN A 220 -6.65 14.24 12.52
N ILE A 221 -6.22 14.59 11.31
CA ILE A 221 -4.93 15.26 11.08
C ILE A 221 -4.95 16.67 11.66
N ARG A 222 -6.03 17.44 11.50
CA ARG A 222 -6.19 18.76 12.14
C ARG A 222 -6.09 18.67 13.66
N TYR A 223 -6.63 17.60 14.24
CA TYR A 223 -6.49 17.33 15.66
C TYR A 223 -5.02 17.11 16.05
N VAL A 224 -4.28 16.28 15.33
CA VAL A 224 -2.84 16.06 15.56
C VAL A 224 -2.05 17.37 15.43
N MET A 225 -2.32 18.18 14.41
CA MET A 225 -1.70 19.50 14.23
C MET A 225 -1.93 20.43 15.42
N SER A 226 -3.10 20.36 16.05
CA SER A 226 -3.41 21.20 17.24
C SER A 226 -2.64 20.79 18.51
N ARG A 227 -2.13 19.55 18.55
CA ARG A 227 -1.48 18.95 19.72
C ARG A 227 0.04 19.01 19.67
N VAL A 228 0.62 19.11 18.47
CA VAL A 228 2.06 18.99 18.26
C VAL A 228 2.65 20.30 17.73
N LYS A 229 3.77 20.75 18.34
CA LYS A 229 4.48 21.97 17.91
C LYS A 229 5.59 21.60 16.92
N ARG A 230 5.23 21.41 15.66
CA ARG A 230 6.17 21.17 14.54
C ARG A 230 5.76 22.00 13.33
N THR A 231 6.63 22.09 12.34
CA THR A 231 6.32 22.75 11.07
C THR A 231 5.46 21.85 10.22
N PHE A 232 4.22 22.27 9.94
CA PHE A 232 3.31 21.61 9.04
C PHE A 232 3.23 22.34 7.71
N ILE A 233 3.12 21.59 6.63
CA ILE A 233 2.72 22.05 5.30
C ILE A 233 1.45 21.28 4.97
N THR A 234 0.34 22.00 4.85
CA THR A 234 -0.97 21.40 4.59
C THR A 234 -1.27 21.30 3.10
N TYR A 235 -1.94 20.22 2.71
CA TYR A 235 -2.45 20.06 1.35
C TYR A 235 -3.86 19.49 1.35
N GLY A 236 -4.57 19.73 0.26
CA GLY A 236 -5.94 19.23 0.10
C GLY A 236 -6.65 19.81 -1.10
N LEU A 237 -7.97 19.65 -1.11
CA LEU A 237 -8.90 20.24 -2.07
C LEU A 237 -9.52 21.52 -1.53
N GLU A 238 -9.61 21.63 -0.20
CA GLU A 238 -10.15 22.81 0.47
C GLU A 238 -9.18 23.98 0.44
N ASN A 239 -9.72 25.21 0.29
CA ASN A 239 -8.94 26.43 0.11
C ASN A 239 -8.13 26.90 1.35
N ASN A 240 -8.32 26.29 2.50
CA ASN A 240 -7.63 26.59 3.76
C ASN A 240 -6.29 25.87 3.91
N ASN A 241 -5.85 25.13 2.88
CA ASN A 241 -4.55 24.46 2.84
C ASN A 241 -3.47 25.35 2.19
N ASP A 242 -2.20 25.10 2.52
CA ASP A 242 -1.07 25.78 1.88
C ASP A 242 -0.97 25.44 0.39
N TYR A 243 -1.20 24.15 0.07
CA TYR A 243 -1.24 23.62 -1.29
C TYR A 243 -2.63 23.07 -1.60
N VAL A 244 -3.21 23.49 -2.73
CA VAL A 244 -4.57 23.11 -3.12
C VAL A 244 -4.59 22.59 -4.55
N ALA A 245 -5.18 21.40 -4.75
CA ALA A 245 -5.50 20.92 -6.08
C ALA A 245 -6.84 21.52 -6.55
N LYS A 246 -6.85 22.13 -7.73
CA LYS A 246 -8.06 22.74 -8.34
C LYS A 246 -8.22 22.31 -9.79
N ASN A 247 -9.40 22.59 -10.34
CA ASN A 247 -9.72 22.34 -11.75
C ASN A 247 -9.50 20.87 -12.14
N ILE A 248 -9.90 19.95 -11.24
CA ILE A 248 -9.76 18.51 -11.43
C ILE A 248 -10.73 18.06 -12.52
N HIS A 249 -10.22 17.45 -13.59
CA HIS A 249 -11.03 16.93 -14.69
C HIS A 249 -10.26 15.89 -15.50
N TYR A 250 -10.98 15.09 -16.28
CA TYR A 250 -10.37 14.10 -17.18
C TYR A 250 -10.13 14.69 -18.57
N VAL A 251 -8.96 14.41 -19.15
CA VAL A 251 -8.59 14.70 -20.53
C VAL A 251 -7.99 13.41 -21.13
N ASP A 252 -8.61 12.84 -22.14
CA ASP A 252 -8.14 11.61 -22.80
C ASP A 252 -7.74 10.49 -21.80
N SER A 253 -8.60 10.19 -20.85
CA SER A 253 -8.40 9.21 -19.77
C SER A 253 -7.31 9.58 -18.75
N SER A 254 -6.68 10.73 -18.85
CA SER A 254 -5.76 11.26 -17.84
C SER A 254 -6.49 12.19 -16.90
N LEU A 255 -6.23 12.07 -15.61
CA LEU A 255 -6.76 12.96 -14.59
C LEU A 255 -5.86 14.20 -14.48
N VAL A 256 -6.37 15.37 -14.80
CA VAL A 256 -5.62 16.63 -14.85
C VAL A 256 -6.07 17.55 -13.72
N TYR A 257 -5.12 18.22 -13.08
CA TYR A 257 -5.42 19.25 -12.08
C TYR A 257 -4.33 20.32 -12.01
N ASP A 258 -4.69 21.48 -11.47
CA ASP A 258 -3.79 22.58 -11.22
C ASP A 258 -3.35 22.61 -9.75
N VAL A 259 -2.06 22.82 -9.51
CA VAL A 259 -1.46 22.98 -8.17
C VAL A 259 -1.41 24.47 -7.83
N TYR A 260 -2.10 24.85 -6.76
CA TYR A 260 -2.06 26.19 -6.19
C TYR A 260 -1.27 26.21 -4.89
N HIS A 261 -0.36 27.16 -4.74
CA HIS A 261 0.32 27.47 -3.49
C HIS A 261 0.05 28.91 -3.11
N LYS A 262 -0.55 29.15 -1.93
CA LYS A 262 -0.95 30.49 -1.45
C LYS A 262 -1.75 31.27 -2.49
N GLY A 263 -2.64 30.62 -3.19
CA GLY A 263 -3.53 31.22 -4.20
C GLY A 263 -2.91 31.40 -5.59
N ILE A 264 -1.63 31.08 -5.79
CA ILE A 264 -0.94 31.19 -7.08
C ILE A 264 -0.88 29.80 -7.73
N ASN A 265 -1.29 29.71 -9.01
CA ASN A 265 -1.09 28.49 -9.78
C ASN A 265 0.40 28.33 -10.10
N ILE A 266 1.02 27.27 -9.60
CA ILE A 266 2.46 27.01 -9.74
C ILE A 266 2.77 25.83 -10.66
N SER A 267 1.80 24.95 -10.95
CA SER A 267 2.00 23.79 -11.81
C SER A 267 0.67 23.20 -12.29
N ARG A 268 0.73 22.42 -13.38
CA ARG A 268 -0.36 21.53 -13.82
C ARG A 268 0.15 20.11 -13.90
N ILE A 269 -0.60 19.19 -13.30
CA ILE A 269 -0.28 17.76 -13.23
C ILE A 269 -1.27 17.00 -14.11
N SER A 270 -0.76 15.97 -14.79
CA SER A 270 -1.56 14.98 -15.50
C SER A 270 -1.20 13.59 -14.98
N LEU A 271 -2.20 12.83 -14.53
CA LEU A 271 -2.03 11.49 -13.96
C LEU A 271 -2.67 10.44 -14.87
N ARG A 272 -2.03 9.30 -15.01
CA ARG A 272 -2.61 8.13 -15.68
C ARG A 272 -3.43 7.24 -14.74
N VAL A 273 -3.26 7.43 -13.43
CA VAL A 273 -4.05 6.72 -12.41
C VAL A 273 -5.29 7.53 -12.07
N PRO A 274 -6.48 6.89 -12.02
CA PRO A 274 -7.74 7.61 -11.80
C PRO A 274 -7.98 7.90 -10.31
N GLY A 275 -8.95 8.77 -10.06
CA GLY A 275 -9.53 9.02 -8.75
C GLY A 275 -8.92 10.17 -7.98
N GLU A 276 -9.79 10.91 -7.31
CA GLU A 276 -9.46 12.09 -6.50
C GLU A 276 -8.44 11.79 -5.38
N HIS A 277 -8.48 10.58 -4.81
CA HIS A 277 -7.48 10.14 -3.85
C HIS A 277 -6.06 10.11 -4.45
N ASN A 278 -5.90 9.82 -5.76
CA ASN A 278 -4.61 9.90 -6.43
C ASN A 278 -4.20 11.35 -6.74
N VAL A 279 -5.14 12.29 -6.87
CA VAL A 279 -4.83 13.72 -6.87
C VAL A 279 -4.17 14.11 -5.54
N LEU A 280 -4.75 13.72 -4.40
CA LEU A 280 -4.18 13.99 -3.07
C LEU A 280 -2.82 13.32 -2.88
N ASN A 281 -2.67 12.04 -3.25
CA ASN A 281 -1.41 11.32 -3.17
C ASN A 281 -0.30 12.00 -3.99
N SER A 282 -0.62 12.41 -5.22
CA SER A 282 0.32 13.09 -6.12
C SER A 282 0.63 14.51 -5.69
N LEU A 283 -0.33 15.23 -5.09
CA LEU A 283 -0.10 16.56 -4.52
C LEU A 283 0.88 16.48 -3.33
N ALA A 284 0.71 15.49 -2.43
CA ALA A 284 1.67 15.22 -1.37
C ALA A 284 3.07 14.93 -1.93
N ALA A 285 3.17 14.08 -2.95
CA ALA A 285 4.43 13.75 -3.61
C ALA A 285 5.07 14.97 -4.28
N PHE A 286 4.26 15.83 -4.93
CA PHE A 286 4.70 17.10 -5.50
C PHE A 286 5.35 17.98 -4.42
N ILE A 287 4.67 18.17 -3.29
CA ILE A 287 5.14 19.04 -2.20
C ILE A 287 6.46 18.52 -1.61
N VAL A 288 6.54 17.22 -1.32
CA VAL A 288 7.79 16.61 -0.82
C VAL A 288 8.94 16.87 -1.79
N ALA A 289 8.75 16.59 -3.07
CA ALA A 289 9.79 16.78 -4.08
C ALA A 289 10.19 18.24 -4.24
N HIS A 290 9.20 19.16 -4.27
CA HIS A 290 9.43 20.60 -4.45
C HIS A 290 10.02 21.26 -3.21
N GLU A 291 9.42 21.07 -2.03
CA GLU A 291 9.75 21.79 -0.79
C GLU A 291 10.87 21.16 0.02
N CYS A 292 11.01 19.82 -0.05
CA CYS A 292 11.95 19.10 0.80
C CYS A 292 13.17 18.60 0.01
N CYS A 293 13.00 18.29 -1.28
CA CYS A 293 14.07 17.74 -2.11
C CYS A 293 14.60 18.73 -3.16
N GLY A 294 14.00 19.92 -3.31
CA GLY A 294 14.44 20.93 -4.27
C GLY A 294 14.33 20.52 -5.74
N VAL A 295 13.42 19.60 -6.06
CA VAL A 295 13.23 19.11 -7.43
C VAL A 295 12.45 20.14 -8.26
N GLU A 296 12.97 20.45 -9.46
CA GLU A 296 12.29 21.37 -10.38
C GLU A 296 10.95 20.79 -10.89
N ASN A 297 9.93 21.63 -11.05
CA ASN A 297 8.58 21.25 -11.48
C ASN A 297 8.55 20.39 -12.75
N ARG A 298 9.46 20.63 -13.70
CA ARG A 298 9.52 19.86 -14.97
C ARG A 298 9.79 18.36 -14.74
N PHE A 299 10.61 17.99 -13.75
CA PHE A 299 10.87 16.59 -13.42
C PHE A 299 9.69 15.98 -12.66
N ILE A 300 9.07 16.77 -11.74
CA ILE A 300 7.90 16.35 -10.99
C ILE A 300 6.73 16.04 -11.94
N THR A 301 6.39 16.98 -12.83
CA THR A 301 5.28 16.79 -13.77
C THR A 301 5.52 15.65 -14.74
N LYS A 302 6.77 15.49 -15.20
CA LYS A 302 7.15 14.40 -16.09
C LYS A 302 7.05 13.03 -15.40
N ALA A 303 7.51 12.92 -14.16
CA ALA A 303 7.45 11.68 -13.38
C ALA A 303 6.00 11.27 -13.08
N LEU A 304 5.19 12.21 -12.60
CA LEU A 304 3.77 11.96 -12.30
C LEU A 304 2.98 11.60 -13.57
N GLY A 305 3.28 12.21 -14.71
CA GLY A 305 2.67 11.88 -15.99
C GLY A 305 3.06 10.50 -16.54
N LYS A 306 4.15 9.90 -16.05
CA LYS A 306 4.57 8.53 -16.38
C LYS A 306 4.07 7.50 -15.37
N PHE A 307 3.60 7.92 -14.21
CA PHE A 307 3.19 7.02 -13.14
C PHE A 307 1.95 6.22 -13.54
N ILE A 308 2.07 4.89 -13.51
CA ILE A 308 1.00 3.94 -13.90
C ILE A 308 0.42 3.18 -12.71
N GLY A 309 0.78 3.56 -11.48
CA GLY A 309 0.34 2.89 -10.26
C GLY A 309 1.34 1.86 -9.72
N ALA A 310 1.08 1.43 -8.49
CA ALA A 310 1.70 0.24 -7.92
C ALA A 310 0.87 -0.99 -8.32
N LYS A 311 1.49 -2.17 -8.29
CA LYS A 311 0.77 -3.43 -8.51
C LYS A 311 -0.39 -3.54 -7.52
N ARG A 312 -1.53 -4.02 -8.00
CA ARG A 312 -2.76 -4.13 -7.24
C ARG A 312 -3.34 -2.79 -6.74
N ARG A 313 -3.06 -1.66 -7.41
CA ARG A 313 -3.66 -0.34 -7.16
C ARG A 313 -4.24 0.19 -8.47
N PHE A 314 -5.50 -0.17 -8.75
CA PHE A 314 -6.18 0.03 -10.03
C PHE A 314 -5.34 -0.50 -11.20
N GLU A 315 -4.71 -1.66 -11.00
CA GLU A 315 -3.78 -2.26 -11.96
C GLU A 315 -4.52 -2.89 -13.14
N THR A 316 -4.29 -2.40 -14.34
CA THR A 316 -4.82 -3.05 -15.56
C THR A 316 -4.18 -4.43 -15.75
N LYS A 317 -4.99 -5.48 -15.75
CA LYS A 317 -4.57 -6.85 -16.05
C LYS A 317 -4.64 -7.16 -17.54
N GLY A 318 -5.55 -6.53 -18.26
CA GLY A 318 -5.68 -6.68 -19.71
C GLY A 318 -7.01 -6.21 -20.27
N HIS A 319 -7.11 -6.32 -21.60
CA HIS A 319 -8.31 -6.01 -22.37
C HIS A 319 -8.54 -7.15 -23.38
N VAL A 320 -9.69 -7.83 -23.30
CA VAL A 320 -10.06 -8.92 -24.21
C VAL A 320 -11.54 -8.79 -24.59
N GLY A 321 -11.85 -8.86 -25.88
CA GLY A 321 -13.24 -8.76 -26.37
C GLY A 321 -13.94 -7.45 -26.01
N GLY A 322 -13.20 -6.38 -25.77
CA GLY A 322 -13.71 -5.09 -25.32
C GLY A 322 -14.00 -5.05 -23.81
N VAL A 323 -13.70 -6.10 -23.05
CA VAL A 323 -13.75 -6.14 -21.59
C VAL A 323 -12.42 -5.69 -21.02
N TRP A 324 -12.48 -4.71 -20.12
CA TRP A 324 -11.31 -4.23 -19.38
C TRP A 324 -11.27 -4.88 -17.98
N VAL A 325 -10.17 -5.54 -17.63
CA VAL A 325 -9.99 -6.18 -16.32
C VAL A 325 -8.92 -5.47 -15.52
N VAL A 326 -9.28 -5.08 -14.32
CA VAL A 326 -8.45 -4.34 -13.34
C VAL A 326 -8.38 -5.11 -12.03
N ASP A 327 -7.25 -5.02 -11.31
CA ASP A 327 -7.11 -5.52 -9.94
C ASP A 327 -6.81 -4.40 -8.98
N ASP A 328 -7.47 -4.41 -7.82
CA ASP A 328 -7.24 -3.45 -6.75
C ASP A 328 -7.12 -4.14 -5.39
N TYR A 329 -6.18 -3.69 -4.59
CA TYR A 329 -5.94 -4.22 -3.24
C TYR A 329 -6.97 -3.74 -2.21
N ALA A 330 -7.87 -2.83 -2.59
CA ALA A 330 -8.89 -2.25 -1.71
C ALA A 330 -9.63 -3.34 -0.93
N HIS A 331 -9.60 -3.23 0.38
CA HIS A 331 -10.19 -4.18 1.31
C HIS A 331 -10.82 -3.49 2.53
N HIS A 332 -10.66 -2.18 2.66
CA HIS A 332 -11.35 -1.32 3.62
C HIS A 332 -12.52 -0.61 2.92
N PRO A 333 -13.68 -0.36 3.58
CA PRO A 333 -14.82 0.31 2.97
C PRO A 333 -14.48 1.64 2.29
N THR A 334 -13.64 2.47 2.89
CA THR A 334 -13.18 3.75 2.34
C THR A 334 -12.43 3.56 1.02
N GLU A 335 -11.50 2.58 0.96
CA GLU A 335 -10.76 2.26 -0.27
C GLU A 335 -11.69 1.77 -1.39
N ILE A 336 -12.64 0.88 -1.05
CA ILE A 336 -13.62 0.34 -2.01
C ILE A 336 -14.47 1.47 -2.60
N LYS A 337 -15.01 2.36 -1.76
CA LYS A 337 -15.75 3.54 -2.20
C LYS A 337 -14.94 4.40 -3.16
N ALA A 338 -13.69 4.70 -2.81
CA ALA A 338 -12.80 5.53 -3.60
C ALA A 338 -12.48 4.89 -4.96
N THR A 339 -12.13 3.60 -4.99
CA THR A 339 -11.81 2.87 -6.22
C THR A 339 -13.02 2.74 -7.13
N LEU A 340 -14.20 2.39 -6.60
CA LEU A 340 -15.42 2.26 -7.41
C LEU A 340 -15.92 3.63 -7.92
N LYS A 341 -15.79 4.69 -7.12
CA LYS A 341 -16.07 6.06 -7.58
C LYS A 341 -15.16 6.43 -8.75
N ALA A 342 -13.85 6.21 -8.61
CA ALA A 342 -12.87 6.48 -9.65
C ALA A 342 -13.17 5.69 -10.94
N ALA A 343 -13.54 4.39 -10.81
CA ALA A 343 -13.95 3.56 -11.93
C ALA A 343 -15.16 4.13 -12.67
N LYS A 344 -16.15 4.62 -11.92
CA LYS A 344 -17.38 5.19 -12.49
C LYS A 344 -17.14 6.53 -13.21
N GLU A 345 -16.16 7.29 -12.75
CA GLU A 345 -15.75 8.57 -13.37
C GLU A 345 -15.02 8.40 -14.72
N LEU A 346 -14.47 7.20 -15.01
CA LEU A 346 -13.78 6.88 -16.27
C LEU A 346 -14.71 6.72 -17.47
N GLU A 347 -15.88 7.26 -17.44
CA GLU A 347 -16.94 7.33 -18.45
C GLU A 347 -17.21 6.05 -19.30
N LYS A 348 -18.50 5.68 -19.34
CA LYS A 348 -19.14 4.72 -20.28
C LYS A 348 -18.95 3.24 -20.00
N HIS A 349 -18.34 2.82 -18.88
CA HIS A 349 -18.24 1.43 -18.54
C HIS A 349 -19.34 1.00 -17.57
N ARG A 350 -19.90 -0.21 -17.78
CA ARG A 350 -20.60 -0.93 -16.73
C ARG A 350 -19.52 -1.47 -15.77
N VAL A 351 -19.56 -1.02 -14.52
CA VAL A 351 -18.58 -1.41 -13.49
C VAL A 351 -19.07 -2.65 -12.77
N ILE A 352 -18.36 -3.76 -12.95
CA ILE A 352 -18.57 -5.04 -12.29
C ILE A 352 -17.51 -5.19 -11.18
N CYS A 353 -17.94 -5.11 -9.94
CA CYS A 353 -17.08 -5.30 -8.76
C CYS A 353 -17.08 -6.77 -8.35
N VAL A 354 -15.91 -7.38 -8.22
CA VAL A 354 -15.71 -8.73 -7.69
C VAL A 354 -14.90 -8.62 -6.41
N PHE A 355 -15.56 -8.78 -5.27
CA PHE A 355 -14.93 -8.52 -3.97
C PHE A 355 -14.74 -9.82 -3.17
N GLN A 356 -13.52 -10.00 -2.64
CA GLN A 356 -13.20 -11.03 -1.65
C GLN A 356 -12.98 -10.38 -0.29
N PRO A 357 -13.90 -10.55 0.68
CA PRO A 357 -13.70 -10.08 2.04
C PRO A 357 -12.41 -10.67 2.65
N HIS A 358 -11.71 -9.89 3.45
CA HIS A 358 -10.42 -10.28 4.02
C HIS A 358 -10.45 -10.15 5.54
N ARG A 359 -10.25 -11.27 6.24
CA ARG A 359 -10.34 -11.48 7.70
C ARG A 359 -11.76 -11.44 8.25
N TYR A 360 -12.03 -12.35 9.17
CA TYR A 360 -13.28 -12.40 9.92
C TYR A 360 -13.45 -11.20 10.84
N THR A 361 -12.37 -10.78 11.51
CA THR A 361 -12.36 -9.63 12.41
C THR A 361 -12.77 -8.35 11.69
N ARG A 362 -12.18 -8.06 10.51
CA ARG A 362 -12.53 -6.88 9.71
C ARG A 362 -13.97 -6.93 9.22
N THR A 363 -14.40 -8.09 8.72
CA THR A 363 -15.78 -8.30 8.26
C THR A 363 -16.79 -8.02 9.37
N SER A 364 -16.50 -8.47 10.60
CA SER A 364 -17.35 -8.25 11.76
C SER A 364 -17.37 -6.78 12.20
N LEU A 365 -16.20 -6.15 12.32
CA LEU A 365 -16.06 -4.80 12.86
C LEU A 365 -16.62 -3.73 11.92
N LEU A 366 -16.43 -3.87 10.61
CA LEU A 366 -16.79 -2.86 9.60
C LEU A 366 -18.03 -3.23 8.77
N LYS A 367 -18.88 -4.14 9.28
CA LYS A 367 -20.07 -4.62 8.56
C LYS A 367 -20.96 -3.48 8.07
N ASP A 368 -21.21 -2.49 8.93
CA ASP A 368 -22.12 -1.38 8.62
C ASP A 368 -21.51 -0.42 7.58
N GLU A 369 -20.20 -0.19 7.61
CA GLU A 369 -19.49 0.61 6.63
C GLU A 369 -19.42 -0.10 5.26
N PHE A 370 -19.23 -1.43 5.26
CA PHE A 370 -19.30 -2.23 4.03
C PHE A 370 -20.68 -2.16 3.38
N ALA A 371 -21.76 -2.05 4.15
CA ALA A 371 -23.12 -2.03 3.63
C ALA A 371 -23.34 -0.97 2.54
N THR A 372 -22.61 0.15 2.57
CA THR A 372 -22.73 1.25 1.59
C THR A 372 -21.51 1.42 0.68
N ALA A 373 -20.49 0.55 0.80
CA ALA A 373 -19.21 0.74 0.11
C ALA A 373 -19.29 0.49 -1.41
N PHE A 374 -20.28 -0.28 -1.87
CA PHE A 374 -20.39 -0.76 -3.25
C PHE A 374 -21.39 0.01 -4.11
N THR A 375 -21.88 1.16 -3.66
CA THR A 375 -22.94 1.92 -4.32
C THR A 375 -22.61 2.36 -5.75
N SER A 376 -21.33 2.60 -6.06
CA SER A 376 -20.85 3.01 -7.39
C SER A 376 -20.68 1.85 -8.38
N ALA A 377 -20.75 0.58 -7.94
CA ALA A 377 -20.75 -0.57 -8.85
C ALA A 377 -22.12 -0.76 -9.50
N ASP A 378 -22.17 -1.17 -10.77
CA ASP A 378 -23.40 -1.54 -11.47
C ASP A 378 -23.79 -2.97 -11.14
N GLU A 379 -22.83 -3.88 -11.02
CA GLU A 379 -23.01 -5.26 -10.56
C GLU A 379 -21.99 -5.62 -9.49
N ILE A 380 -22.38 -6.44 -8.53
CA ILE A 380 -21.56 -6.81 -7.37
C ILE A 380 -21.54 -8.34 -7.25
N TYR A 381 -20.33 -8.89 -7.29
CA TYR A 381 -20.04 -10.30 -7.02
C TYR A 381 -19.18 -10.41 -5.77
N MET A 382 -19.52 -11.30 -4.84
CA MET A 382 -18.76 -11.51 -3.61
C MET A 382 -18.50 -12.98 -3.37
N THR A 383 -17.31 -13.27 -2.83
CA THR A 383 -16.88 -14.63 -2.48
C THR A 383 -16.88 -14.85 -0.98
N ASP A 384 -16.50 -16.07 -0.55
CA ASP A 384 -16.20 -16.35 0.84
C ASP A 384 -15.04 -15.50 1.37
N ILE A 385 -15.01 -15.37 2.72
CA ILE A 385 -13.98 -14.61 3.42
C ILE A 385 -12.63 -15.31 3.28
N TYR A 386 -11.61 -14.56 2.86
CA TYR A 386 -10.21 -14.98 2.96
C TYR A 386 -9.74 -14.79 4.40
N SER A 387 -9.52 -15.90 5.13
CA SER A 387 -9.25 -15.88 6.57
C SER A 387 -7.94 -15.20 6.96
N SER A 388 -6.92 -15.26 6.08
CA SER A 388 -5.57 -14.74 6.38
C SER A 388 -4.98 -15.30 7.68
N GLY A 389 -5.30 -16.56 8.00
CA GLY A 389 -4.82 -17.25 9.21
C GLY A 389 -5.65 -16.97 10.48
N GLU A 390 -6.76 -16.23 10.37
CA GLU A 390 -7.70 -16.09 11.49
C GLU A 390 -8.65 -17.29 11.59
N ASP A 391 -9.03 -17.60 12.82
CA ASP A 391 -10.10 -18.57 13.09
C ASP A 391 -11.48 -17.95 12.76
N PRO A 392 -12.45 -18.80 12.32
CA PRO A 392 -13.81 -18.32 12.08
C PRO A 392 -14.46 -17.72 13.33
N ILE A 393 -15.22 -16.64 13.14
CA ILE A 393 -16.00 -15.98 14.20
C ILE A 393 -17.46 -16.44 14.07
N ALA A 394 -18.07 -16.86 15.17
CA ALA A 394 -19.46 -17.30 15.19
C ALA A 394 -20.41 -16.21 14.66
N GLY A 395 -21.24 -16.55 13.67
CA GLY A 395 -22.16 -15.62 13.04
C GLY A 395 -21.57 -14.70 11.98
N ILE A 396 -20.28 -14.88 11.64
CA ILE A 396 -19.60 -14.15 10.57
C ILE A 396 -19.17 -15.15 9.47
N ASP A 397 -19.70 -14.97 8.29
CA ASP A 397 -19.46 -15.84 7.12
C ASP A 397 -19.44 -15.04 5.82
N GLY A 398 -19.35 -15.72 4.68
CA GLY A 398 -19.32 -15.09 3.35
C GLY A 398 -20.60 -14.32 2.97
N ARG A 399 -21.72 -14.57 3.64
CA ARG A 399 -23.00 -13.85 3.44
C ARG A 399 -23.09 -12.56 4.26
N THR A 400 -22.23 -12.38 5.26
CA THR A 400 -22.30 -11.24 6.19
C THR A 400 -22.30 -9.87 5.49
N ILE A 401 -21.40 -9.65 4.54
CA ILE A 401 -21.34 -8.39 3.77
C ILE A 401 -22.40 -8.35 2.67
N PRO A 402 -22.61 -9.40 1.84
CA PRO A 402 -23.70 -9.43 0.89
C PRO A 402 -25.05 -9.03 1.46
N ASP A 403 -25.47 -9.66 2.56
CA ASP A 403 -26.76 -9.40 3.20
C ASP A 403 -26.86 -7.96 3.74
N ALA A 404 -25.77 -7.41 4.27
CA ALA A 404 -25.72 -6.02 4.72
C ALA A 404 -25.85 -5.02 3.56
N VAL A 405 -25.19 -5.28 2.42
CA VAL A 405 -25.29 -4.44 1.21
C VAL A 405 -26.69 -4.49 0.62
N GLU A 406 -27.29 -5.67 0.49
CA GLU A 406 -28.66 -5.85 -0.02
C GLU A 406 -29.69 -5.13 0.86
N ALA A 407 -29.55 -5.25 2.19
CA ALA A 407 -30.44 -4.59 3.14
C ALA A 407 -30.34 -3.06 3.10
N ALA A 408 -29.13 -2.51 2.97
CA ALA A 408 -28.88 -1.07 3.01
C ALA A 408 -29.14 -0.37 1.68
N THR A 409 -28.88 -1.02 0.54
CA THR A 409 -28.84 -0.37 -0.78
C THR A 409 -29.92 -0.88 -1.75
N HIS A 410 -30.59 -1.99 -1.45
CA HIS A 410 -31.48 -2.74 -2.35
C HIS A 410 -30.82 -3.20 -3.66
N LYS A 411 -29.48 -3.18 -3.73
CA LYS A 411 -28.71 -3.75 -4.85
C LYS A 411 -28.62 -5.26 -4.67
N VAL A 412 -28.73 -6.00 -5.77
CA VAL A 412 -28.49 -7.43 -5.76
C VAL A 412 -27.00 -7.72 -5.65
N VAL A 413 -26.63 -8.61 -4.75
CA VAL A 413 -25.27 -9.11 -4.61
C VAL A 413 -25.23 -10.58 -5.04
N HIS A 414 -24.47 -10.87 -6.08
CA HIS A 414 -24.25 -12.23 -6.56
C HIS A 414 -23.20 -12.92 -5.69
N TYR A 415 -23.65 -13.74 -4.75
CA TYR A 415 -22.75 -14.48 -3.89
C TYR A 415 -22.27 -15.75 -4.56
N VAL A 416 -20.95 -15.87 -4.76
CA VAL A 416 -20.26 -17.00 -5.37
C VAL A 416 -19.21 -17.49 -4.36
N PRO A 417 -19.52 -18.48 -3.50
CA PRO A 417 -18.67 -18.88 -2.39
C PRO A 417 -17.23 -19.20 -2.81
N SER A 418 -17.08 -20.03 -3.84
CA SER A 418 -15.76 -20.40 -4.34
C SER A 418 -15.20 -19.31 -5.27
N VAL A 419 -14.06 -18.77 -4.91
CA VAL A 419 -13.33 -17.82 -5.76
C VAL A 419 -12.91 -18.45 -7.11
N ASP A 420 -12.73 -19.78 -7.15
CA ASP A 420 -12.37 -20.51 -8.37
C ASP A 420 -13.50 -20.49 -9.44
N ASP A 421 -14.77 -20.32 -9.03
CA ASP A 421 -15.90 -20.26 -9.94
C ASP A 421 -16.09 -18.88 -10.59
N ILE A 422 -15.49 -17.84 -10.02
CA ILE A 422 -15.63 -16.44 -10.47
C ILE A 422 -15.34 -16.26 -11.97
N PRO A 423 -14.22 -16.74 -12.54
CA PRO A 423 -13.94 -16.52 -13.96
C PRO A 423 -14.99 -17.11 -14.88
N ALA A 424 -15.48 -18.34 -14.58
CA ALA A 424 -16.49 -19.01 -15.39
C ALA A 424 -17.88 -18.36 -15.28
N VAL A 425 -18.21 -17.80 -14.10
CA VAL A 425 -19.45 -17.04 -13.88
C VAL A 425 -19.40 -15.74 -14.67
N LEU A 426 -18.32 -14.98 -14.56
CA LEU A 426 -18.17 -13.69 -15.22
C LEU A 426 -18.10 -13.81 -16.74
N ALA A 427 -17.43 -14.82 -17.27
CA ALA A 427 -17.32 -15.04 -18.72
C ALA A 427 -18.68 -15.16 -19.43
N LYS A 428 -19.75 -15.58 -18.70
CA LYS A 428 -21.11 -15.70 -19.23
C LYS A 428 -21.87 -14.38 -19.28
N ILE A 429 -21.43 -13.36 -18.54
CA ILE A 429 -22.22 -12.14 -18.33
C ILE A 429 -21.54 -10.87 -18.81
N VAL A 430 -20.21 -10.87 -18.94
CA VAL A 430 -19.46 -9.71 -19.41
C VAL A 430 -19.76 -9.40 -20.88
N ARG A 431 -19.70 -8.12 -21.22
CA ARG A 431 -19.99 -7.57 -22.54
C ARG A 431 -18.89 -6.58 -22.94
N PRO A 432 -18.71 -6.28 -24.22
CA PRO A 432 -17.84 -5.19 -24.66
C PRO A 432 -18.18 -3.89 -23.91
N ASN A 433 -17.17 -3.15 -23.51
CA ASN A 433 -17.20 -1.95 -22.67
C ASN A 433 -17.49 -2.18 -21.18
N ASP A 434 -17.45 -3.42 -20.68
CA ASP A 434 -17.45 -3.66 -19.24
C ASP A 434 -16.08 -3.41 -18.63
N LEU A 435 -16.09 -2.85 -17.43
CA LEU A 435 -14.93 -2.78 -16.54
C LEU A 435 -15.14 -3.76 -15.38
N VAL A 436 -14.34 -4.82 -15.34
CA VAL A 436 -14.33 -5.79 -14.25
C VAL A 436 -13.20 -5.45 -13.30
N ILE A 437 -13.52 -5.24 -12.02
CA ILE A 437 -12.54 -4.93 -10.98
C ILE A 437 -12.54 -6.06 -9.95
N THR A 438 -11.42 -6.80 -9.86
CA THR A 438 -11.16 -7.71 -8.74
C THR A 438 -10.63 -6.93 -7.56
N MET A 439 -11.26 -7.06 -6.38
CA MET A 439 -10.95 -6.26 -5.19
C MET A 439 -10.75 -7.13 -3.96
N GLY A 440 -9.71 -6.84 -3.18
CA GLY A 440 -9.44 -7.50 -1.91
C GLY A 440 -7.96 -7.79 -1.66
N ALA A 441 -7.57 -7.94 -0.39
CA ALA A 441 -6.19 -8.22 0.00
C ALA A 441 -5.80 -9.71 -0.11
N GLY A 442 -6.76 -10.60 -0.38
CA GLY A 442 -6.56 -12.04 -0.51
C GLY A 442 -6.13 -12.49 -1.92
N SER A 443 -6.56 -13.70 -2.29
CA SER A 443 -6.17 -14.41 -3.53
C SER A 443 -6.92 -13.94 -4.78
N ILE A 444 -7.91 -13.09 -4.66
CA ILE A 444 -8.80 -12.66 -5.77
C ILE A 444 -8.05 -12.10 -6.99
N ASN A 445 -6.87 -11.50 -6.78
CA ASN A 445 -6.04 -10.93 -7.83
C ASN A 445 -5.60 -11.93 -8.92
N GLN A 446 -5.63 -13.23 -8.60
CA GLN A 446 -5.26 -14.30 -9.53
C GLN A 446 -6.38 -14.60 -10.54
N TYR A 447 -7.61 -14.15 -10.27
CA TYR A 447 -8.80 -14.56 -11.01
C TYR A 447 -9.15 -13.60 -12.15
N GLY A 448 -8.70 -12.34 -12.11
CA GLY A 448 -8.76 -11.45 -13.26
C GLY A 448 -8.02 -11.98 -14.49
N PRO A 449 -6.75 -12.39 -14.40
CA PRO A 449 -6.03 -13.04 -15.48
C PRO A 449 -6.68 -14.35 -15.98
N LYS A 450 -7.27 -15.16 -15.08
CA LYS A 450 -8.01 -16.38 -15.48
C LYS A 450 -9.26 -16.04 -16.31
N LEU A 451 -9.98 -14.98 -15.95
CA LEU A 451 -11.09 -14.49 -16.77
C LEU A 451 -10.63 -14.08 -18.17
N LEU A 452 -9.54 -13.30 -18.27
CA LEU A 452 -9.00 -12.89 -19.57
C LEU A 452 -8.64 -14.10 -20.45
N ALA A 453 -8.03 -15.14 -19.87
CA ALA A 453 -7.71 -16.38 -20.62
C ALA A 453 -8.97 -17.07 -21.17
N ILE A 454 -10.05 -17.18 -20.37
CA ILE A 454 -11.32 -17.76 -20.85
C ILE A 454 -11.93 -16.92 -21.97
N LEU A 455 -11.87 -15.59 -21.87
CA LEU A 455 -12.41 -14.70 -22.92
C LEU A 455 -11.59 -14.80 -24.22
N GLU A 456 -10.26 -14.97 -24.15
CA GLU A 456 -9.39 -15.18 -25.30
C GLU A 456 -9.72 -16.50 -26.03
N GLU A 457 -9.91 -17.57 -25.27
CA GLU A 457 -10.33 -18.88 -25.82
C GLU A 457 -11.70 -18.81 -26.51
N GLY A 458 -12.61 -18.01 -25.99
CA GLY A 458 -13.96 -17.83 -26.56
C GLY A 458 -14.00 -16.96 -27.82
N LEU A 459 -12.93 -16.26 -28.15
CA LEU A 459 -12.79 -15.44 -29.38
C LEU A 459 -12.10 -16.20 -30.53
N GLN A 460 -11.47 -17.35 -30.26
CA GLN A 460 -10.91 -18.27 -31.25
C GLN A 460 -11.97 -19.22 -31.79
#